data_c1b410d29e0223c84d01db70e5b4390b
#
_entry.id   c1b410d29e0223c84d01db70e5b4390b
#
_cell.length_a   1.000
_cell.length_b   1.000
_cell.length_c   1.000
_cell.angle_alpha   90.00
_cell.angle_beta   90.00
_cell.angle_gamma   90.00
#
_symmetry.space_group_name_H-M   'P 1'
#
loop_
_entity.id
_entity.type
_entity.pdbx_description
1 polymer ?
#
loop_
_entity_poly.entity_id
_entity_poly.type
_entity_poly.pdbx_seq_one_letter_code
_entity_poly.pdbx_strand_id
1 'polypeptide(L)'
;MKLNACLAMSTAAASLGGLMFGFDTAVISGTTSTLTQTYQLTPGWLGVTVSSALWGTIVGAGLAGHLGERFGRRDSLRIMAILYLISALGCATAWYWYALVGFRFIGGLGIGGSSVLSPMYIAEVAPARLRGRLVGFFQFNIVLGILLAYLSNYLISLQRFGLAEWRWELGVTGIPAVVFFLMLFRVPRSPRWLVKKGRMAEARQVLQMTGEPDFEKELQDIAASINSEHGQAFEGLFSRKYAFPIFLAVSIGMFNQLSGINAILYYLNDIFAHAGFSKMSSSLQAITIGATNLLFTVIAMALIDRIGRKLLLLTGAVGMTVCLAGVAAVFLTGRNQSLLVWLLIGYIACFAFSQGAVIWVYLAEVFPNAVRSKGQSLGSFSHWLMNAMISGFFPLVAASSGGYPFVFFAVMMAVQFFVVWFVYPETKQLSLEEMQRKLGIA
;
A
#
# COMPACT_ATOMS: atom_id res chain seq x y z
N MET A 1 2.73 -29.18 -7.44
CA MET A 1 1.28 -29.21 -7.11
C MET A 1 0.60 -28.17 -7.98
N LYS A 2 -0.41 -28.53 -8.72
CA LYS A 2 -1.20 -27.55 -9.50
C LYS A 2 -1.98 -26.67 -8.52
N LEU A 3 -2.03 -25.37 -8.77
CA LEU A 3 -2.86 -24.44 -8.01
C LEU A 3 -4.31 -24.87 -8.16
N ASN A 4 -5.01 -25.12 -7.05
CA ASN A 4 -6.42 -25.50 -7.09
C ASN A 4 -7.25 -24.29 -7.54
N ALA A 5 -8.27 -24.50 -8.37
CA ALA A 5 -9.12 -23.43 -8.91
C ALA A 5 -9.78 -22.59 -7.81
N CYS A 6 -10.22 -23.20 -6.72
CA CYS A 6 -10.80 -22.49 -5.57
C CYS A 6 -9.77 -21.57 -4.90
N LEU A 7 -8.54 -22.05 -4.65
CA LEU A 7 -7.46 -21.28 -4.07
C LEU A 7 -7.01 -20.14 -5.00
N ALA A 8 -6.89 -20.42 -6.31
CA ALA A 8 -6.54 -19.40 -7.31
C ALA A 8 -7.61 -18.29 -7.37
N MET A 9 -8.89 -18.65 -7.39
CA MET A 9 -10.00 -17.70 -7.37
C MET A 9 -10.03 -16.88 -6.08
N SER A 10 -9.82 -17.53 -4.91
CA SER A 10 -9.80 -16.87 -3.61
C SER A 10 -8.66 -15.85 -3.51
N THR A 11 -7.47 -16.23 -3.99
CA THR A 11 -6.31 -15.33 -4.03
C THR A 11 -6.54 -14.17 -4.99
N ALA A 12 -7.01 -14.45 -6.21
CA ALA A 12 -7.30 -13.42 -7.20
C ALA A 12 -8.35 -12.42 -6.69
N ALA A 13 -9.47 -12.92 -6.14
CA ALA A 13 -10.53 -12.08 -5.60
C ALA A 13 -10.04 -11.19 -4.46
N ALA A 14 -9.32 -11.73 -3.47
CA ALA A 14 -8.83 -10.95 -2.36
C ALA A 14 -7.72 -9.96 -2.79
N SER A 15 -6.88 -10.33 -3.75
CA SER A 15 -5.82 -9.45 -4.27
C SER A 15 -6.34 -8.23 -5.01
N LEU A 16 -7.60 -8.25 -5.50
CA LEU A 16 -8.25 -7.07 -6.07
C LEU A 16 -8.38 -5.93 -5.04
N GLY A 17 -8.42 -6.22 -3.73
CA GLY A 17 -8.30 -5.16 -2.71
C GLY A 17 -6.99 -4.39 -2.81
N GLY A 18 -5.89 -5.07 -3.17
CA GLY A 18 -4.61 -4.42 -3.48
C GLY A 18 -4.66 -3.60 -4.77
N LEU A 19 -5.29 -4.13 -5.83
CA LEU A 19 -5.47 -3.40 -7.08
C LEU A 19 -6.27 -2.11 -6.86
N MET A 20 -7.35 -2.16 -6.09
CA MET A 20 -8.15 -0.98 -5.74
C MET A 20 -7.32 0.07 -5.00
N PHE A 21 -6.50 -0.35 -4.04
CA PHE A 21 -5.58 0.53 -3.34
C PHE A 21 -4.61 1.22 -4.32
N GLY A 22 -3.93 0.46 -5.18
CA GLY A 22 -3.00 1.01 -6.16
C GLY A 22 -3.67 1.92 -7.17
N PHE A 23 -4.88 1.56 -7.62
CA PHE A 23 -5.65 2.34 -8.57
C PHE A 23 -6.04 3.72 -7.98
N ASP A 24 -6.60 3.76 -6.75
CA ASP A 24 -6.95 5.02 -6.10
C ASP A 24 -5.72 5.90 -5.84
N THR A 25 -4.58 5.29 -5.51
CA THR A 25 -3.31 5.99 -5.33
C THR A 25 -2.90 6.78 -6.57
N ALA A 26 -3.02 6.19 -7.75
CA ALA A 26 -2.49 6.80 -8.97
C ALA A 26 -3.53 7.61 -9.76
N VAL A 27 -4.81 7.25 -9.68
CA VAL A 27 -5.88 7.92 -10.44
C VAL A 27 -5.99 9.40 -10.12
N ILE A 28 -5.72 9.78 -8.87
CA ILE A 28 -5.83 11.18 -8.40
C ILE A 28 -4.87 12.11 -9.16
N SER A 29 -3.73 11.62 -9.64
CA SER A 29 -2.74 12.46 -10.33
C SER A 29 -3.24 13.05 -11.65
N GLY A 30 -4.18 12.40 -12.33
CA GLY A 30 -4.84 12.92 -13.53
C GLY A 30 -5.82 14.04 -13.22
N THR A 31 -6.40 14.02 -12.02
CA THR A 31 -7.55 14.89 -11.66
C THR A 31 -7.14 16.22 -11.04
N THR A 32 -5.91 16.36 -10.52
CA THR A 32 -5.47 17.50 -9.71
C THR A 32 -5.67 18.85 -10.40
N SER A 33 -5.26 18.97 -11.66
CA SER A 33 -5.37 20.21 -12.43
C SER A 33 -6.81 20.60 -12.75
N THR A 34 -7.65 19.63 -13.14
CA THR A 34 -9.07 19.87 -13.46
C THR A 34 -9.90 20.14 -12.20
N LEU A 35 -9.59 19.49 -11.07
CA LEU A 35 -10.19 19.77 -9.76
C LEU A 35 -9.83 21.18 -9.28
N THR A 36 -8.57 21.57 -9.40
CA THR A 36 -8.11 22.91 -9.04
C THR A 36 -8.85 23.98 -9.84
N GLN A 37 -9.03 23.78 -11.14
CA GLN A 37 -9.79 24.71 -11.98
C GLN A 37 -11.29 24.71 -11.65
N THR A 38 -11.88 23.53 -11.44
CA THR A 38 -13.34 23.39 -11.19
C THR A 38 -13.77 24.04 -9.88
N TYR A 39 -13.00 23.81 -8.80
CA TYR A 39 -13.33 24.26 -7.45
C TYR A 39 -12.50 25.44 -6.96
N GLN A 40 -11.66 26.03 -7.82
CA GLN A 40 -10.76 27.16 -7.50
C GLN A 40 -9.90 26.87 -6.25
N LEU A 41 -9.29 25.66 -6.21
CA LEU A 41 -8.57 25.19 -5.05
C LEU A 41 -7.23 25.94 -4.88
N THR A 42 -6.98 26.40 -3.67
CA THR A 42 -5.62 26.80 -3.27
C THR A 42 -4.74 25.56 -3.09
N PRO A 43 -3.40 25.69 -3.08
CA PRO A 43 -2.50 24.55 -2.83
C PRO A 43 -2.84 23.78 -1.54
N GLY A 44 -3.25 24.48 -0.48
CA GLY A 44 -3.68 23.83 0.77
C GLY A 44 -4.94 22.99 0.61
N TRP A 45 -5.96 23.52 -0.07
CA TRP A 45 -7.20 22.78 -0.33
C TRP A 45 -7.02 21.62 -1.29
N LEU A 46 -6.10 21.74 -2.24
CA LEU A 46 -5.69 20.60 -3.08
C LEU A 46 -5.04 19.50 -2.23
N GLY A 47 -4.15 19.87 -1.31
CA GLY A 47 -3.55 18.92 -0.36
C GLY A 47 -4.58 18.20 0.49
N VAL A 48 -5.60 18.92 1.01
CA VAL A 48 -6.73 18.32 1.74
C VAL A 48 -7.51 17.37 0.84
N THR A 49 -7.78 17.75 -0.42
CA THR A 49 -8.51 16.90 -1.38
C THR A 49 -7.78 15.58 -1.62
N VAL A 50 -6.47 15.61 -1.86
CA VAL A 50 -5.67 14.41 -2.10
C VAL A 50 -5.54 13.57 -0.83
N SER A 51 -5.22 14.18 0.31
CA SER A 51 -5.00 13.46 1.57
C SER A 51 -6.29 12.94 2.24
N SER A 52 -7.47 13.39 1.84
CA SER A 52 -8.73 12.98 2.46
C SER A 52 -8.94 11.46 2.44
N ALA A 53 -8.60 10.78 1.35
CA ALA A 53 -8.64 9.33 1.26
C ALA A 53 -7.66 8.66 2.25
N LEU A 54 -6.49 9.27 2.48
CA LEU A 54 -5.49 8.72 3.41
C LEU A 54 -5.93 8.80 4.86
N TRP A 55 -6.62 9.87 5.26
CA TRP A 55 -7.26 9.95 6.56
C TRP A 55 -8.34 8.87 6.73
N GLY A 56 -9.13 8.63 5.70
CA GLY A 56 -10.06 7.49 5.66
C GLY A 56 -9.34 6.15 5.79
N THR A 57 -8.18 5.99 5.14
CA THR A 57 -7.36 4.77 5.18
C THR A 57 -6.87 4.46 6.60
N ILE A 58 -6.43 5.46 7.36
CA ILE A 58 -6.02 5.29 8.76
C ILE A 58 -7.18 4.71 9.59
N VAL A 59 -8.36 5.32 9.46
CA VAL A 59 -9.56 4.88 10.19
C VAL A 59 -9.99 3.48 9.74
N GLY A 60 -10.04 3.24 8.43
CA GLY A 60 -10.43 1.95 7.85
C GLY A 60 -9.51 0.80 8.27
N ALA A 61 -8.20 1.03 8.28
CA ALA A 61 -7.22 0.05 8.75
C ALA A 61 -7.38 -0.24 10.25
N GLY A 62 -7.65 0.78 11.06
CA GLY A 62 -7.91 0.61 12.50
C GLY A 62 -9.16 -0.21 12.79
N LEU A 63 -10.21 -0.07 11.99
CA LEU A 63 -11.48 -0.80 12.13
C LEU A 63 -11.45 -2.21 11.53
N ALA A 64 -10.52 -2.49 10.63
CA ALA A 64 -10.47 -3.72 9.83
C ALA A 64 -10.45 -5.00 10.69
N GLY A 65 -9.65 -5.00 11.75
CA GLY A 65 -9.56 -6.14 12.67
C GLY A 65 -10.91 -6.48 13.31
N HIS A 66 -11.61 -5.48 13.84
CA HIS A 66 -12.92 -5.66 14.47
C HIS A 66 -13.98 -6.17 13.47
N LEU A 67 -14.03 -5.58 12.27
CA LEU A 67 -14.95 -6.03 11.21
C LEU A 67 -14.65 -7.47 10.78
N GLY A 68 -13.36 -7.79 10.58
CA GLY A 68 -12.90 -9.12 10.20
C GLY A 68 -13.22 -10.19 11.22
N GLU A 69 -13.23 -9.87 12.53
CA GLU A 69 -13.63 -10.79 13.59
C GLU A 69 -15.15 -10.95 13.71
N ARG A 70 -15.89 -9.86 13.55
CA ARG A 70 -17.35 -9.85 13.67
C ARG A 70 -18.02 -10.56 12.51
N PHE A 71 -17.73 -10.15 11.28
CA PHE A 71 -18.41 -10.59 10.05
C PHE A 71 -17.62 -11.65 9.26
N GLY A 72 -16.35 -11.85 9.58
CA GLY A 72 -15.42 -12.67 8.80
C GLY A 72 -14.75 -11.87 7.67
N ARG A 73 -13.57 -12.36 7.25
CA ARG A 73 -12.72 -11.62 6.29
C ARG A 73 -13.42 -11.37 4.95
N ARG A 74 -14.06 -12.42 4.39
CA ARG A 74 -14.78 -12.33 3.11
C ARG A 74 -15.90 -11.31 3.12
N ASP A 75 -16.78 -11.37 4.12
CA ASP A 75 -17.95 -10.49 4.17
C ASP A 75 -17.55 -9.06 4.53
N SER A 76 -16.47 -8.88 5.32
CA SER A 76 -15.87 -7.56 5.54
C SER A 76 -15.24 -6.99 4.26
N LEU A 77 -14.60 -7.81 3.42
CA LEU A 77 -14.10 -7.37 2.11
C LEU A 77 -15.23 -6.94 1.17
N ARG A 78 -16.41 -7.56 1.24
CA ARG A 78 -17.60 -7.09 0.50
C ARG A 78 -18.04 -5.70 0.96
N ILE A 79 -17.99 -5.42 2.26
CA ILE A 79 -18.25 -4.08 2.80
C ILE A 79 -17.23 -3.09 2.22
N MET A 80 -15.94 -3.44 2.17
CA MET A 80 -14.91 -2.58 1.57
C MET A 80 -15.19 -2.32 0.08
N ALA A 81 -15.58 -3.35 -0.68
CA ALA A 81 -15.95 -3.20 -2.09
C ALA A 81 -17.15 -2.26 -2.30
N ILE A 82 -18.13 -2.31 -1.41
CA ILE A 82 -19.28 -1.36 -1.41
C ILE A 82 -18.81 0.06 -1.13
N LEU A 83 -17.91 0.26 -0.15
CA LEU A 83 -17.35 1.59 0.14
C LEU A 83 -16.58 2.16 -1.06
N TYR A 84 -15.82 1.33 -1.79
CA TYR A 84 -15.19 1.75 -3.05
C TYR A 84 -16.22 2.17 -4.12
N LEU A 85 -17.31 1.41 -4.27
CA LEU A 85 -18.38 1.75 -5.22
C LEU A 85 -19.07 3.08 -4.85
N ILE A 86 -19.38 3.26 -3.57
CA ILE A 86 -19.98 4.52 -3.08
C ILE A 86 -19.02 5.68 -3.35
N SER A 87 -17.72 5.48 -3.09
CA SER A 87 -16.70 6.50 -3.36
C SER A 87 -16.60 6.83 -4.84
N ALA A 88 -16.48 5.82 -5.72
CA ALA A 88 -16.36 6.03 -7.16
C ALA A 88 -17.55 6.78 -7.74
N LEU A 89 -18.78 6.32 -7.43
CA LEU A 89 -19.99 6.96 -7.90
C LEU A 89 -20.21 8.35 -7.27
N GLY A 90 -19.94 8.46 -5.98
CA GLY A 90 -20.07 9.72 -5.25
C GLY A 90 -19.07 10.78 -5.75
N CYS A 91 -17.81 10.40 -5.98
CA CYS A 91 -16.82 11.31 -6.56
C CYS A 91 -17.20 11.71 -7.98
N ALA A 92 -17.62 10.78 -8.84
CA ALA A 92 -18.02 11.08 -10.23
C ALA A 92 -19.20 12.03 -10.31
N THR A 93 -20.12 12.00 -9.34
CA THR A 93 -21.34 12.82 -9.29
C THR A 93 -21.25 14.02 -8.34
N ALA A 94 -20.14 14.24 -7.67
CA ALA A 94 -19.98 15.31 -6.69
C ALA A 94 -20.17 16.70 -7.33
N TRP A 95 -21.11 17.48 -6.80
CA TRP A 95 -21.38 18.86 -7.23
C TRP A 95 -20.61 19.89 -6.40
N TYR A 96 -20.31 19.55 -5.14
CA TYR A 96 -19.60 20.44 -4.21
C TYR A 96 -18.30 19.80 -3.76
N TRP A 97 -17.30 20.60 -3.53
CA TRP A 97 -15.98 20.16 -3.06
C TRP A 97 -16.06 19.33 -1.77
N TYR A 98 -16.89 19.73 -0.79
CA TYR A 98 -17.06 18.97 0.46
C TYR A 98 -17.61 17.56 0.23
N ALA A 99 -18.51 17.39 -0.73
CA ALA A 99 -19.03 16.08 -1.10
C ALA A 99 -17.92 15.21 -1.71
N LEU A 100 -17.10 15.76 -2.60
CA LEU A 100 -15.95 15.07 -3.17
C LEU A 100 -14.99 14.59 -2.06
N VAL A 101 -14.61 15.47 -1.14
CA VAL A 101 -13.72 15.14 0.00
C VAL A 101 -14.34 14.04 0.88
N GLY A 102 -15.66 14.12 1.16
CA GLY A 102 -16.38 13.09 1.92
C GLY A 102 -16.39 11.72 1.23
N PHE A 103 -16.66 11.69 -0.08
CA PHE A 103 -16.64 10.43 -0.84
C PHE A 103 -15.22 9.86 -0.98
N ARG A 104 -14.20 10.69 -1.12
CA ARG A 104 -12.80 10.23 -1.07
C ARG A 104 -12.44 9.63 0.28
N PHE A 105 -12.88 10.24 1.39
CA PHE A 105 -12.70 9.68 2.73
C PHE A 105 -13.35 8.30 2.86
N ILE A 106 -14.59 8.13 2.31
CA ILE A 106 -15.28 6.83 2.28
C ILE A 106 -14.48 5.80 1.48
N GLY A 107 -13.92 6.18 0.32
CA GLY A 107 -13.00 5.34 -0.44
C GLY A 107 -11.79 4.92 0.37
N GLY A 108 -11.23 5.86 1.13
CA GLY A 108 -10.14 5.61 2.06
C GLY A 108 -10.46 4.55 3.11
N LEU A 109 -11.68 4.57 3.69
CA LEU A 109 -12.12 3.49 4.60
C LEU A 109 -12.02 2.11 3.91
N GLY A 110 -12.43 2.03 2.63
CA GLY A 110 -12.30 0.82 1.81
C GLY A 110 -10.84 0.41 1.62
N ILE A 111 -9.95 1.37 1.30
CA ILE A 111 -8.50 1.13 1.14
C ILE A 111 -7.91 0.56 2.44
N GLY A 112 -8.11 1.25 3.55
CA GLY A 112 -7.58 0.84 4.84
C GLY A 112 -8.07 -0.54 5.28
N GLY A 113 -9.38 -0.78 5.15
CA GLY A 113 -9.98 -2.07 5.47
C GLY A 113 -9.44 -3.21 4.59
N SER A 114 -9.37 -3.01 3.27
CA SER A 114 -8.88 -4.04 2.34
C SER A 114 -7.39 -4.28 2.46
N SER A 115 -6.58 -3.27 2.80
CA SER A 115 -5.12 -3.42 2.97
C SER A 115 -4.76 -4.38 4.13
N VAL A 116 -5.61 -4.49 5.13
CA VAL A 116 -5.46 -5.43 6.26
C VAL A 116 -6.15 -6.76 5.97
N LEU A 117 -7.41 -6.72 5.52
CA LEU A 117 -8.24 -7.92 5.40
C LEU A 117 -7.86 -8.82 4.22
N SER A 118 -7.38 -8.25 3.09
CA SER A 118 -7.04 -9.03 1.90
C SER A 118 -5.84 -9.96 2.13
N PRO A 119 -4.67 -9.47 2.59
CA PRO A 119 -3.55 -10.37 2.87
C PRO A 119 -3.85 -11.35 4.00
N MET A 120 -4.66 -10.94 5.02
CA MET A 120 -5.10 -11.82 6.08
C MET A 120 -5.98 -12.95 5.54
N TYR A 121 -6.96 -12.67 4.69
CA TYR A 121 -7.80 -13.68 4.07
C TYR A 121 -6.98 -14.66 3.22
N ILE A 122 -6.07 -14.14 2.37
CA ILE A 122 -5.19 -14.97 1.57
C ILE A 122 -4.34 -15.90 2.46
N ALA A 123 -3.77 -15.37 3.53
CA ALA A 123 -2.94 -16.15 4.45
C ALA A 123 -3.73 -17.25 5.19
N GLU A 124 -5.03 -17.03 5.46
CA GLU A 124 -5.90 -17.98 6.17
C GLU A 124 -6.46 -19.10 5.25
N VAL A 125 -6.60 -18.85 3.94
CA VAL A 125 -7.07 -19.86 2.98
C VAL A 125 -5.94 -20.59 2.27
N ALA A 126 -4.72 -20.07 2.32
CA ALA A 126 -3.57 -20.62 1.63
C ALA A 126 -2.87 -21.70 2.44
N PRO A 127 -2.54 -22.88 1.84
CA PRO A 127 -1.64 -23.86 2.42
C PRO A 127 -0.31 -23.22 2.85
N ALA A 128 0.23 -23.64 3.99
CA ALA A 128 1.41 -23.03 4.63
C ALA A 128 2.58 -22.80 3.65
N ARG A 129 2.88 -23.78 2.79
CA ARG A 129 3.98 -23.72 1.81
C ARG A 129 3.77 -22.72 0.67
N LEU A 130 2.53 -22.31 0.37
CA LEU A 130 2.21 -21.36 -0.70
C LEU A 130 1.85 -19.97 -0.15
N ARG A 131 1.63 -19.85 1.16
CA ARG A 131 1.11 -18.65 1.85
C ARG A 131 1.88 -17.38 1.48
N GLY A 132 3.21 -17.41 1.61
CA GLY A 132 4.04 -16.24 1.30
C GLY A 132 3.94 -15.78 -0.17
N ARG A 133 3.94 -16.74 -1.11
CA ARG A 133 3.81 -16.44 -2.54
C ARG A 133 2.44 -15.86 -2.88
N LEU A 134 1.37 -16.42 -2.30
CA LEU A 134 0.00 -15.98 -2.57
C LEU A 134 -0.30 -14.62 -1.92
N VAL A 135 0.23 -14.35 -0.73
CA VAL A 135 0.17 -13.02 -0.13
C VAL A 135 0.94 -12.00 -0.98
N GLY A 136 2.05 -12.39 -1.59
CA GLY A 136 2.80 -11.54 -2.54
C GLY A 136 1.96 -11.06 -3.73
N PHE A 137 0.93 -11.81 -4.16
CA PHE A 137 -0.01 -11.35 -5.19
C PHE A 137 -0.77 -10.08 -4.79
N PHE A 138 -0.98 -9.84 -3.50
CA PHE A 138 -1.59 -8.59 -3.06
C PHE A 138 -0.68 -7.39 -3.39
N GLN A 139 0.62 -7.49 -3.11
CA GLN A 139 1.59 -6.44 -3.46
C GLN A 139 1.72 -6.24 -4.98
N PHE A 140 1.77 -7.34 -5.74
CA PHE A 140 1.76 -7.27 -7.21
C PHE A 140 0.54 -6.51 -7.73
N ASN A 141 -0.65 -6.79 -7.18
CA ASN A 141 -1.89 -6.10 -7.58
C ASN A 141 -1.90 -4.62 -7.20
N ILE A 142 -1.25 -4.19 -6.11
CA ILE A 142 -1.10 -2.76 -5.80
C ILE A 142 -0.37 -2.05 -6.96
N VAL A 143 0.80 -2.53 -7.35
CA VAL A 143 1.57 -1.88 -8.41
C VAL A 143 0.94 -2.02 -9.80
N LEU A 144 0.23 -3.12 -10.06
CA LEU A 144 -0.60 -3.28 -11.26
C LEU A 144 -1.74 -2.26 -11.28
N GLY A 145 -2.39 -2.02 -10.13
CA GLY A 145 -3.44 -1.00 -9.97
C GLY A 145 -2.93 0.41 -10.28
N ILE A 146 -1.72 0.75 -9.82
CA ILE A 146 -1.06 2.02 -10.15
C ILE A 146 -0.89 2.18 -11.66
N LEU A 147 -0.36 1.16 -12.34
CA LEU A 147 -0.17 1.18 -13.80
C LEU A 147 -1.50 1.33 -14.55
N LEU A 148 -2.52 0.55 -14.15
CA LEU A 148 -3.85 0.61 -14.77
C LEU A 148 -4.53 1.95 -14.55
N ALA A 149 -4.34 2.60 -13.40
CA ALA A 149 -4.85 3.94 -13.14
C ALA A 149 -4.22 4.99 -14.06
N TYR A 150 -2.89 4.99 -14.21
CA TYR A 150 -2.22 5.88 -15.15
C TYR A 150 -2.66 5.65 -16.60
N LEU A 151 -2.80 4.37 -16.99
CA LEU A 151 -3.32 4.02 -18.31
C LEU A 151 -4.75 4.51 -18.50
N SER A 152 -5.63 4.35 -17.49
CA SER A 152 -7.01 4.84 -17.57
C SER A 152 -7.10 6.36 -17.68
N ASN A 153 -6.30 7.09 -16.89
CA ASN A 153 -6.21 8.55 -16.97
C ASN A 153 -5.77 9.00 -18.39
N TYR A 154 -4.75 8.33 -18.95
CA TYR A 154 -4.32 8.61 -20.33
C TYR A 154 -5.44 8.36 -21.35
N LEU A 155 -6.12 7.23 -21.29
CA LEU A 155 -7.21 6.89 -22.22
C LEU A 155 -8.40 7.86 -22.10
N ILE A 156 -8.72 8.31 -20.88
CA ILE A 156 -9.77 9.30 -20.64
C ILE A 156 -9.36 10.66 -21.17
N SER A 157 -8.11 11.08 -20.99
CA SER A 157 -7.60 12.36 -21.49
C SER A 157 -7.67 12.49 -23.02
N LEU A 158 -7.62 11.37 -23.76
CA LEU A 158 -7.80 11.34 -25.21
C LEU A 158 -9.22 11.73 -25.65
N GLN A 159 -10.22 11.55 -24.79
CA GLN A 159 -11.63 11.84 -25.09
C GLN A 159 -11.98 13.33 -24.98
N ARG A 160 -11.08 14.15 -24.39
CA ARG A 160 -11.21 15.62 -24.29
C ARG A 160 -12.50 16.08 -23.59
N PHE A 161 -12.86 15.47 -22.46
CA PHE A 161 -14.04 15.85 -21.66
C PHE A 161 -13.94 17.23 -20.98
N GLY A 162 -12.84 17.96 -21.17
CA GLY A 162 -12.63 19.29 -20.59
C GLY A 162 -12.63 19.25 -19.06
N LEU A 163 -13.35 20.20 -18.45
CA LEU A 163 -13.42 20.30 -16.98
C LEU A 163 -14.16 19.14 -16.31
N ALA A 164 -14.89 18.31 -17.04
CA ALA A 164 -15.56 17.14 -16.51
C ALA A 164 -14.68 15.88 -16.49
N GLU A 165 -13.44 15.94 -16.99
CA GLU A 165 -12.53 14.81 -17.13
C GLU A 165 -12.29 14.09 -15.80
N TRP A 166 -12.06 14.82 -14.72
CA TRP A 166 -11.84 14.23 -13.38
C TRP A 166 -13.00 13.34 -12.88
N ARG A 167 -14.24 13.61 -13.36
CA ARG A 167 -15.39 12.78 -13.00
C ARG A 167 -15.30 11.39 -13.58
N TRP A 168 -14.83 11.30 -14.82
CA TRP A 168 -14.61 10.03 -15.51
C TRP A 168 -13.40 9.30 -14.92
N GLU A 169 -12.31 10.02 -14.63
CA GLU A 169 -11.11 9.44 -14.03
C GLU A 169 -11.40 8.82 -12.66
N LEU A 170 -12.12 9.53 -11.78
CA LEU A 170 -12.52 8.98 -10.49
C LEU A 170 -13.62 7.91 -10.62
N GLY A 171 -14.57 8.12 -11.53
CA GLY A 171 -15.69 7.21 -11.76
C GLY A 171 -15.29 5.83 -12.30
N VAL A 172 -14.26 5.76 -13.14
CA VAL A 172 -13.76 4.50 -13.73
C VAL A 172 -13.27 3.52 -12.66
N THR A 173 -12.88 4.01 -11.47
CA THR A 173 -12.55 3.19 -10.29
C THR A 173 -13.71 2.25 -9.90
N GLY A 174 -14.94 2.60 -10.25
CA GLY A 174 -16.12 1.76 -10.05
C GLY A 174 -16.06 0.43 -10.80
N ILE A 175 -15.39 0.35 -11.96
CA ILE A 175 -15.30 -0.89 -12.76
C ILE A 175 -14.56 -1.98 -11.97
N PRO A 176 -13.30 -1.81 -11.55
CA PRO A 176 -12.63 -2.83 -10.75
C PRO A 176 -13.29 -3.06 -9.38
N ALA A 177 -13.99 -2.06 -8.81
CA ALA A 177 -14.74 -2.24 -7.57
C ALA A 177 -15.94 -3.19 -7.74
N VAL A 178 -16.68 -3.10 -8.86
CA VAL A 178 -17.76 -4.06 -9.21
C VAL A 178 -17.18 -5.46 -9.38
N VAL A 179 -16.08 -5.60 -10.12
CA VAL A 179 -15.43 -6.90 -10.33
C VAL A 179 -15.00 -7.50 -8.98
N PHE A 180 -14.38 -6.70 -8.10
CA PHE A 180 -14.00 -7.11 -6.76
C PHE A 180 -15.20 -7.59 -5.95
N PHE A 181 -16.27 -6.81 -5.92
CA PHE A 181 -17.49 -7.16 -5.21
C PHE A 181 -18.08 -8.49 -5.69
N LEU A 182 -18.23 -8.65 -7.01
CA LEU A 182 -18.81 -9.86 -7.61
C LEU A 182 -17.96 -11.11 -7.39
N MET A 183 -16.62 -10.98 -7.51
CA MET A 183 -15.72 -12.12 -7.27
C MET A 183 -15.78 -12.62 -5.83
N LEU A 184 -16.03 -11.74 -4.84
CA LEU A 184 -16.16 -12.12 -3.43
C LEU A 184 -17.40 -12.98 -3.14
N PHE A 185 -18.35 -13.13 -4.04
CA PHE A 185 -19.45 -14.10 -3.90
C PHE A 185 -19.06 -15.54 -4.26
N ARG A 186 -17.98 -15.71 -5.04
CA ARG A 186 -17.53 -17.02 -5.52
C ARG A 186 -16.42 -17.64 -4.66
N VAL A 187 -16.03 -16.99 -3.57
CA VAL A 187 -14.96 -17.47 -2.70
C VAL A 187 -15.49 -17.91 -1.34
N PRO A 188 -14.87 -18.92 -0.69
CA PRO A 188 -15.32 -19.44 0.60
C PRO A 188 -15.03 -18.45 1.74
N ARG A 189 -15.60 -18.70 2.91
CA ARG A 189 -15.21 -18.01 4.15
C ARG A 189 -13.84 -18.54 4.64
N SER A 190 -13.15 -17.74 5.48
CA SER A 190 -11.90 -18.19 6.09
C SER A 190 -12.11 -19.41 6.99
N PRO A 191 -11.28 -20.47 6.86
CA PRO A 191 -11.35 -21.63 7.76
C PRO A 191 -11.13 -21.23 9.22
N ARG A 192 -10.15 -20.37 9.48
CA ARG A 192 -9.82 -19.91 10.85
C ARG A 192 -11.00 -19.17 11.50
N TRP A 193 -11.68 -18.30 10.73
CA TRP A 193 -12.87 -17.62 11.23
C TRP A 193 -14.03 -18.58 11.49
N LEU A 194 -14.23 -19.59 10.63
CA LEU A 194 -15.27 -20.59 10.80
C LEU A 194 -15.05 -21.42 12.08
N VAL A 195 -13.81 -21.84 12.34
CA VAL A 195 -13.43 -22.53 13.60
C VAL A 195 -13.71 -21.65 14.81
N LYS A 196 -13.30 -20.37 14.76
CA LYS A 196 -13.57 -19.39 15.84
C LYS A 196 -15.07 -19.21 16.13
N LYS A 197 -15.93 -19.44 15.13
CA LYS A 197 -17.40 -19.38 15.25
C LYS A 197 -18.04 -20.75 15.55
N GLY A 198 -17.27 -21.80 15.82
CA GLY A 198 -17.75 -23.16 16.09
C GLY A 198 -18.27 -23.92 14.87
N ARG A 199 -18.06 -23.42 13.64
CA ARG A 199 -18.55 -24.00 12.37
C ARG A 199 -17.53 -24.96 11.77
N MET A 200 -17.18 -26.02 12.53
CA MET A 200 -16.09 -26.95 12.21
C MET A 200 -16.32 -27.71 10.87
N ALA A 201 -17.57 -28.14 10.59
CA ALA A 201 -17.90 -28.86 9.38
C ALA A 201 -17.63 -28.02 8.11
N GLU A 202 -17.98 -26.74 8.14
CA GLU A 202 -17.73 -25.83 7.03
C GLU A 202 -16.22 -25.50 6.90
N ALA A 203 -15.51 -25.33 8.01
CA ALA A 203 -14.06 -25.13 8.00
C ALA A 203 -13.34 -26.30 7.33
N ARG A 204 -13.73 -27.55 7.68
CA ARG A 204 -13.24 -28.77 7.05
C ARG A 204 -13.48 -28.76 5.53
N GLN A 205 -14.70 -28.45 5.11
CA GLN A 205 -15.05 -28.38 3.70
C GLN A 205 -14.20 -27.35 2.94
N VAL A 206 -13.97 -26.18 3.52
CA VAL A 206 -13.15 -25.14 2.90
C VAL A 206 -11.69 -25.58 2.75
N LEU A 207 -11.09 -26.20 3.79
CA LEU A 207 -9.72 -26.72 3.71
C LEU A 207 -9.58 -27.79 2.61
N GLN A 208 -10.57 -28.67 2.43
CA GLN A 208 -10.60 -29.61 1.31
C GLN A 208 -10.68 -28.90 -0.03
N MET A 209 -11.59 -27.90 -0.16
CA MET A 209 -11.76 -27.13 -1.39
C MET A 209 -10.53 -26.32 -1.78
N THR A 210 -9.75 -25.84 -0.83
CA THR A 210 -8.52 -25.08 -1.08
C THR A 210 -7.30 -25.95 -1.32
N GLY A 211 -7.47 -27.28 -1.21
CA GLY A 211 -6.43 -28.25 -1.57
C GLY A 211 -5.35 -28.43 -0.50
N GLU A 212 -5.72 -28.26 0.79
CA GLU A 212 -4.83 -28.62 1.89
C GLU A 212 -4.70 -30.15 1.98
N PRO A 213 -3.48 -30.69 1.82
CA PRO A 213 -3.31 -32.16 1.77
C PRO A 213 -3.69 -32.85 3.09
N ASP A 214 -3.37 -32.24 4.22
CA ASP A 214 -3.63 -32.75 5.56
C ASP A 214 -4.64 -31.84 6.29
N PHE A 215 -5.82 -31.72 5.69
CA PHE A 215 -6.86 -30.80 6.17
C PHE A 215 -7.38 -31.14 7.59
N GLU A 216 -7.32 -32.39 8.02
CA GLU A 216 -7.71 -32.76 9.39
C GLU A 216 -6.71 -32.24 10.41
N LYS A 217 -5.41 -32.40 10.13
CA LYS A 217 -4.35 -31.87 10.98
C LYS A 217 -4.38 -30.35 11.02
N GLU A 218 -4.49 -29.70 9.87
CA GLU A 218 -4.61 -28.22 9.79
C GLU A 218 -5.83 -27.73 10.59
N LEU A 219 -6.96 -28.43 10.53
CA LEU A 219 -8.17 -28.10 11.31
C LEU A 219 -7.90 -28.19 12.81
N GLN A 220 -7.20 -29.24 13.26
CA GLN A 220 -6.81 -29.42 14.66
C GLN A 220 -5.81 -28.33 15.10
N ASP A 221 -4.82 -28.02 14.28
CA ASP A 221 -3.80 -27.00 14.54
C ASP A 221 -4.45 -25.61 14.67
N ILE A 222 -5.40 -25.28 13.79
CA ILE A 222 -6.19 -24.04 13.89
C ILE A 222 -6.98 -24.01 15.21
N ALA A 223 -7.66 -25.08 15.57
CA ALA A 223 -8.44 -25.14 16.81
C ALA A 223 -7.55 -25.02 18.05
N ALA A 224 -6.42 -25.71 18.08
CA ALA A 224 -5.44 -25.61 19.15
C ALA A 224 -4.86 -24.19 19.28
N SER A 225 -4.52 -23.55 18.15
CA SER A 225 -4.04 -22.16 18.13
C SER A 225 -5.05 -21.18 18.72
N ILE A 226 -6.34 -21.32 18.37
CA ILE A 226 -7.40 -20.43 18.89
C ILE A 226 -7.57 -20.62 20.40
N ASN A 227 -7.52 -21.88 20.89
CA ASN A 227 -7.63 -22.17 22.31
C ASN A 227 -6.43 -21.63 23.10
N SER A 228 -5.22 -21.69 22.54
CA SER A 228 -4.02 -21.14 23.18
C SER A 228 -4.02 -19.60 23.22
N GLU A 229 -4.60 -18.93 22.23
CA GLU A 229 -4.77 -17.47 22.25
C GLU A 229 -5.62 -16.97 23.43
N HIS A 230 -6.59 -17.77 23.88
CA HIS A 230 -7.45 -17.43 25.05
C HIS A 230 -6.73 -17.58 26.40
N GLY A 231 -5.63 -18.32 26.44
CA GLY A 231 -4.84 -18.55 27.65
C GLY A 231 -3.60 -17.68 27.83
N GLN A 232 -3.17 -16.96 26.80
CA GLN A 232 -1.98 -16.12 26.90
C GLN A 232 -2.30 -14.77 27.52
N ALA A 233 -1.56 -14.40 28.56
CA ALA A 233 -1.61 -13.06 29.14
C ALA A 233 -1.30 -12.01 28.07
N PHE A 234 -2.13 -10.96 27.98
CA PHE A 234 -1.94 -9.84 27.06
C PHE A 234 -0.66 -9.08 27.43
N GLU A 235 0.47 -9.37 26.77
CA GLU A 235 1.65 -8.50 26.90
C GLU A 235 1.37 -7.12 26.28
N GLY A 236 1.69 -6.08 27.04
CA GLY A 236 1.61 -4.70 26.56
C GLY A 236 2.73 -4.41 25.57
N LEU A 237 2.40 -3.93 24.36
CA LEU A 237 3.40 -3.50 23.37
C LEU A 237 4.33 -2.41 23.93
N PHE A 238 3.79 -1.44 24.68
CA PHE A 238 4.51 -0.29 25.19
C PHE A 238 5.30 -0.57 26.49
N SER A 239 5.94 -1.74 26.55
CA SER A 239 6.91 -2.04 27.60
C SER A 239 8.33 -1.64 27.16
N ARG A 240 9.20 -1.31 28.13
CA ARG A 240 10.61 -0.96 27.85
C ARG A 240 11.35 -2.04 27.07
N LYS A 241 10.97 -3.28 27.23
CA LYS A 241 11.45 -4.47 26.52
C LYS A 241 11.31 -4.33 24.99
N TYR A 242 10.24 -3.69 24.50
CA TYR A 242 9.94 -3.55 23.08
C TYR A 242 10.30 -2.16 22.49
N ALA A 243 10.97 -1.30 23.25
CA ALA A 243 11.30 0.06 22.80
C ALA A 243 12.10 0.07 21.49
N PHE A 244 13.08 -0.84 21.34
CA PHE A 244 13.91 -0.92 20.14
C PHE A 244 13.13 -1.46 18.92
N PRO A 245 12.38 -2.58 18.98
CA PRO A 245 11.46 -2.99 17.93
C PRO A 245 10.43 -1.92 17.54
N ILE A 246 9.88 -1.19 18.50
CA ILE A 246 8.96 -0.07 18.24
C ILE A 246 9.66 1.02 17.43
N PHE A 247 10.88 1.41 17.84
CA PHE A 247 11.68 2.38 17.09
C PHE A 247 11.92 1.92 15.64
N LEU A 248 12.30 0.65 15.42
CA LEU A 248 12.51 0.09 14.09
C LEU A 248 11.23 0.14 13.25
N ALA A 249 10.09 -0.24 13.83
CA ALA A 249 8.82 -0.26 13.12
C ALA A 249 8.31 1.14 12.76
N VAL A 250 8.38 2.07 13.70
CA VAL A 250 7.95 3.46 13.47
C VAL A 250 8.87 4.13 12.46
N SER A 251 10.19 3.99 12.63
CA SER A 251 11.15 4.63 11.74
C SER A 251 11.10 4.10 10.30
N ILE A 252 10.94 2.78 10.08
CA ILE A 252 10.81 2.25 8.71
C ILE A 252 9.51 2.72 8.05
N GLY A 253 8.40 2.78 8.81
CA GLY A 253 7.13 3.33 8.32
C GLY A 253 7.25 4.80 7.93
N MET A 254 7.94 5.60 8.75
CA MET A 254 8.20 7.02 8.50
C MET A 254 9.13 7.21 7.28
N PHE A 255 10.29 6.56 7.24
CA PHE A 255 11.24 6.71 6.14
C PHE A 255 10.68 6.27 4.79
N ASN A 256 9.82 5.25 4.78
CA ASN A 256 9.14 4.85 3.56
C ASN A 256 8.34 6.01 2.95
N GLN A 257 7.69 6.83 3.75
CA GLN A 257 6.93 7.99 3.28
C GLN A 257 7.79 9.25 3.12
N LEU A 258 8.80 9.44 3.97
CA LEU A 258 9.79 10.53 3.84
C LEU A 258 10.66 10.42 2.58
N SER A 259 10.61 9.27 1.87
CA SER A 259 11.15 9.15 0.51
C SER A 259 10.39 10.00 -0.52
N GLY A 260 9.14 10.41 -0.19
CA GLY A 260 8.26 11.15 -1.09
C GLY A 260 7.47 10.31 -2.07
N ILE A 261 7.52 8.96 -1.95
CA ILE A 261 6.96 8.05 -2.96
C ILE A 261 5.50 8.34 -3.30
N ASN A 262 4.64 8.41 -2.29
CA ASN A 262 3.22 8.61 -2.53
C ASN A 262 2.91 10.03 -2.98
N ALA A 263 3.57 11.06 -2.43
CA ALA A 263 3.43 12.42 -2.92
C ALA A 263 3.83 12.54 -4.40
N ILE A 264 4.93 11.91 -4.81
CA ILE A 264 5.36 11.88 -6.20
C ILE A 264 4.32 11.17 -7.08
N LEU A 265 3.78 10.02 -6.65
CA LEU A 265 2.77 9.29 -7.42
C LEU A 265 1.44 10.06 -7.53
N TYR A 266 0.99 10.71 -6.45
CA TYR A 266 -0.27 11.48 -6.43
C TYR A 266 -0.23 12.76 -7.26
N TYR A 267 0.94 13.41 -7.34
CA TYR A 267 1.13 14.68 -8.05
C TYR A 267 2.00 14.53 -9.30
N LEU A 268 2.14 13.29 -9.82
CA LEU A 268 3.09 12.99 -10.90
C LEU A 268 2.84 13.83 -12.15
N ASN A 269 1.58 13.99 -12.56
CA ASN A 269 1.21 14.80 -13.71
C ASN A 269 1.53 16.29 -13.48
N ASP A 270 1.31 16.80 -12.26
CA ASP A 270 1.64 18.18 -11.90
C ASP A 270 3.16 18.40 -11.91
N ILE A 271 3.94 17.43 -11.40
CA ILE A 271 5.42 17.47 -11.41
C ILE A 271 5.93 17.61 -12.84
N PHE A 272 5.42 16.81 -13.79
CA PHE A 272 5.80 16.91 -15.19
C PHE A 272 5.32 18.21 -15.85
N ALA A 273 4.10 18.66 -15.53
CA ALA A 273 3.56 19.91 -16.03
C ALA A 273 4.39 21.12 -15.58
N HIS A 274 4.81 21.17 -14.31
CA HIS A 274 5.72 22.22 -13.80
C HIS A 274 7.10 22.21 -14.45
N ALA A 275 7.55 21.06 -14.95
CA ALA A 275 8.78 20.94 -15.73
C ALA A 275 8.58 21.26 -17.22
N GLY A 276 7.40 21.75 -17.63
CA GLY A 276 7.12 22.18 -19.01
C GLY A 276 6.63 21.08 -19.94
N PHE A 277 6.31 19.89 -19.44
CA PHE A 277 5.71 18.83 -20.27
C PHE A 277 4.24 19.15 -20.57
N SER A 278 3.77 18.83 -21.78
CA SER A 278 2.35 18.91 -22.11
C SER A 278 1.55 17.86 -21.34
N LYS A 279 0.23 18.08 -21.18
CA LYS A 279 -0.67 17.14 -20.50
C LYS A 279 -0.56 15.72 -21.06
N MET A 280 -0.55 15.58 -22.39
CA MET A 280 -0.41 14.29 -23.07
C MET A 280 0.94 13.63 -22.73
N SER A 281 2.02 14.39 -22.79
CA SER A 281 3.36 13.90 -22.45
C SER A 281 3.45 13.49 -20.98
N SER A 282 2.89 14.29 -20.08
CA SER A 282 2.85 13.96 -18.63
C SER A 282 2.16 12.64 -18.36
N SER A 283 1.02 12.39 -18.98
CA SER A 283 0.27 11.14 -18.84
C SER A 283 1.03 9.92 -19.37
N LEU A 284 1.73 10.05 -20.51
CA LEU A 284 2.58 8.98 -21.05
C LEU A 284 3.78 8.69 -20.14
N GLN A 285 4.40 9.72 -19.56
CA GLN A 285 5.49 9.54 -18.61
C GLN A 285 4.99 8.85 -17.33
N ALA A 286 3.77 9.17 -16.86
CA ALA A 286 3.16 8.50 -15.71
C ALA A 286 2.99 6.99 -15.95
N ILE A 287 2.57 6.56 -17.14
CA ILE A 287 2.50 5.13 -17.51
C ILE A 287 3.89 4.49 -17.44
N THR A 288 4.93 5.16 -17.95
CA THR A 288 6.30 4.66 -17.89
C THR A 288 6.79 4.48 -16.45
N ILE A 289 6.48 5.42 -15.57
CA ILE A 289 6.76 5.33 -14.12
C ILE A 289 6.01 4.15 -13.50
N GLY A 290 4.72 3.98 -13.81
CA GLY A 290 3.94 2.84 -13.33
C GLY A 290 4.48 1.48 -13.81
N ALA A 291 4.89 1.39 -15.06
CA ALA A 291 5.50 0.18 -15.63
C ALA A 291 6.86 -0.13 -14.97
N THR A 292 7.68 0.90 -14.72
CA THR A 292 8.94 0.76 -13.99
C THR A 292 8.70 0.25 -12.57
N ASN A 293 7.71 0.81 -11.87
CA ASN A 293 7.33 0.37 -10.52
C ASN A 293 6.94 -1.12 -10.52
N LEU A 294 6.10 -1.54 -11.47
CA LEU A 294 5.69 -2.94 -11.60
C LEU A 294 6.89 -3.87 -11.85
N LEU A 295 7.74 -3.52 -12.82
CA LEU A 295 8.90 -4.32 -13.19
C LEU A 295 9.85 -4.52 -11.99
N PHE A 296 10.26 -3.42 -11.35
CA PHE A 296 11.22 -3.49 -10.25
C PHE A 296 10.63 -4.10 -8.98
N THR A 297 9.33 -3.99 -8.74
CA THR A 297 8.65 -4.71 -7.65
C THR A 297 8.72 -6.23 -7.90
N VAL A 298 8.45 -6.71 -9.11
CA VAL A 298 8.56 -8.14 -9.44
C VAL A 298 9.98 -8.65 -9.25
N ILE A 299 10.98 -7.88 -9.69
CA ILE A 299 12.40 -8.21 -9.50
C ILE A 299 12.73 -8.27 -8.00
N ALA A 300 12.28 -7.29 -7.23
CA ALA A 300 12.51 -7.23 -5.79
C ALA A 300 11.91 -8.44 -5.05
N MET A 301 10.67 -8.81 -5.38
CA MET A 301 10.01 -9.99 -4.80
C MET A 301 10.78 -11.29 -5.07
N ALA A 302 11.48 -11.39 -6.20
CA ALA A 302 12.30 -12.55 -6.53
C ALA A 302 13.66 -12.57 -5.80
N LEU A 303 14.18 -11.42 -5.42
CA LEU A 303 15.55 -11.25 -4.91
C LEU A 303 15.66 -10.95 -3.43
N ILE A 304 14.58 -10.52 -2.76
CA ILE A 304 14.58 -10.07 -1.36
C ILE A 304 15.21 -11.09 -0.39
N ASP A 305 14.92 -12.38 -0.59
CA ASP A 305 15.44 -13.45 0.27
C ASP A 305 16.91 -13.80 -0.04
N ARG A 306 17.40 -13.43 -1.23
CA ARG A 306 18.80 -13.66 -1.63
C ARG A 306 19.71 -12.53 -1.20
N ILE A 307 19.29 -11.28 -1.37
CA ILE A 307 20.09 -10.09 -1.10
C ILE A 307 20.08 -9.74 0.40
N GLY A 308 18.92 -9.78 1.04
CA GLY A 308 18.73 -9.37 2.43
C GLY A 308 18.11 -7.97 2.54
N ARG A 309 17.50 -7.71 3.71
CA ARG A 309 16.67 -6.51 3.90
C ARG A 309 17.52 -5.26 4.07
N LYS A 310 18.58 -5.34 4.88
CA LYS A 310 19.47 -4.21 5.18
C LYS A 310 20.20 -3.72 3.93
N LEU A 311 20.76 -4.62 3.13
CA LEU A 311 21.49 -4.26 1.92
C LEU A 311 20.57 -3.62 0.87
N LEU A 312 19.34 -4.15 0.71
CA LEU A 312 18.34 -3.53 -0.18
C LEU A 312 17.99 -2.11 0.26
N LEU A 313 17.78 -1.88 1.55
CA LEU A 313 17.48 -0.53 2.07
C LEU A 313 18.64 0.44 1.85
N LEU A 314 19.90 0.00 2.05
CA LEU A 314 21.08 0.84 1.85
C LEU A 314 21.28 1.22 0.38
N THR A 315 21.25 0.24 -0.52
CA THR A 315 21.41 0.49 -1.96
C THR A 315 20.29 1.37 -2.52
N GLY A 316 19.05 1.11 -2.08
CA GLY A 316 17.90 1.94 -2.44
C GLY A 316 18.01 3.37 -1.92
N ALA A 317 18.45 3.56 -0.67
CA ALA A 317 18.62 4.90 -0.10
C ALA A 317 19.64 5.74 -0.87
N VAL A 318 20.78 5.15 -1.26
CA VAL A 318 21.79 5.85 -2.10
C VAL A 318 21.20 6.24 -3.45
N GLY A 319 20.57 5.29 -4.17
CA GLY A 319 20.01 5.56 -5.49
C GLY A 319 18.88 6.61 -5.43
N MET A 320 17.98 6.51 -4.44
CA MET A 320 16.93 7.51 -4.24
C MET A 320 17.50 8.90 -3.91
N THR A 321 18.52 8.98 -3.05
CA THR A 321 19.18 10.25 -2.70
C THR A 321 19.72 10.93 -3.95
N VAL A 322 20.46 10.20 -4.79
CA VAL A 322 21.06 10.73 -6.03
C VAL A 322 19.97 11.19 -7.01
N CYS A 323 18.97 10.37 -7.24
CA CYS A 323 17.89 10.71 -8.16
C CYS A 323 17.08 11.93 -7.69
N LEU A 324 16.70 11.97 -6.40
CA LEU A 324 15.93 13.09 -5.84
C LEU A 324 16.74 14.39 -5.80
N ALA A 325 18.04 14.33 -5.50
CA ALA A 325 18.92 15.49 -5.60
C ALA A 325 19.02 16.00 -7.04
N GLY A 326 19.08 15.09 -8.02
CA GLY A 326 19.01 15.43 -9.44
C GLY A 326 17.69 16.11 -9.83
N VAL A 327 16.54 15.57 -9.37
CA VAL A 327 15.22 16.19 -9.60
C VAL A 327 15.17 17.59 -8.98
N ALA A 328 15.65 17.74 -7.74
CA ALA A 328 15.73 19.04 -7.09
C ALA A 328 16.58 20.03 -7.90
N ALA A 329 17.73 19.61 -8.41
CA ALA A 329 18.61 20.44 -9.21
C ALA A 329 17.93 20.88 -10.52
N VAL A 330 17.20 20.00 -11.21
CA VAL A 330 16.42 20.36 -12.42
C VAL A 330 15.41 21.46 -12.12
N PHE A 331 14.63 21.35 -11.03
CA PHE A 331 13.63 22.35 -10.65
C PHE A 331 14.25 23.66 -10.16
N LEU A 332 15.33 23.61 -9.39
CA LEU A 332 15.97 24.82 -8.84
C LEU A 332 16.75 25.61 -9.89
N THR A 333 17.32 24.92 -10.88
CA THR A 333 18.09 25.58 -11.96
C THR A 333 17.29 25.91 -13.20
N GLY A 334 16.11 25.26 -13.37
CA GLY A 334 15.30 25.36 -14.59
C GLY A 334 15.96 24.76 -15.84
N ARG A 335 17.04 23.95 -15.66
CA ARG A 335 17.84 23.39 -16.76
C ARG A 335 17.65 21.88 -16.87
N ASN A 336 17.90 21.34 -18.07
CA ASN A 336 17.91 19.88 -18.32
C ASN A 336 16.60 19.17 -17.98
N GLN A 337 15.46 19.78 -18.29
CA GLN A 337 14.12 19.24 -17.98
C GLN A 337 13.91 17.83 -18.55
N SER A 338 14.56 17.47 -19.65
CA SER A 338 14.52 16.12 -20.22
C SER A 338 15.10 15.03 -19.30
N LEU A 339 16.01 15.39 -18.38
CA LEU A 339 16.55 14.46 -17.38
C LEU A 339 15.51 14.08 -16.32
N LEU A 340 14.47 14.88 -16.09
CA LEU A 340 13.47 14.64 -15.05
C LEU A 340 12.85 13.24 -15.16
N VAL A 341 12.50 12.84 -16.38
CA VAL A 341 11.90 11.51 -16.63
C VAL A 341 12.84 10.39 -16.19
N TRP A 342 14.11 10.47 -16.58
CA TRP A 342 15.10 9.44 -16.25
C TRP A 342 15.42 9.40 -14.76
N LEU A 343 15.48 10.56 -14.11
CA LEU A 343 15.69 10.67 -12.67
C LEU A 343 14.52 10.08 -11.88
N LEU A 344 13.27 10.34 -12.30
CA LEU A 344 12.09 9.76 -11.68
C LEU A 344 11.98 8.25 -11.95
N ILE A 345 12.32 7.78 -13.15
CA ILE A 345 12.43 6.33 -13.45
C ILE A 345 13.46 5.68 -12.54
N GLY A 346 14.65 6.25 -12.41
CA GLY A 346 15.70 5.76 -11.52
C GLY A 346 15.28 5.75 -10.05
N TYR A 347 14.63 6.82 -9.61
CA TYR A 347 14.08 6.92 -8.26
C TYR A 347 13.04 5.81 -7.96
N ILE A 348 12.05 5.65 -8.86
CA ILE A 348 11.00 4.61 -8.71
C ILE A 348 11.61 3.21 -8.75
N ALA A 349 12.58 2.96 -9.63
CA ALA A 349 13.29 1.69 -9.70
C ALA A 349 13.99 1.38 -8.36
N CYS A 350 14.74 2.35 -7.81
CA CYS A 350 15.41 2.21 -6.53
C CYS A 350 14.43 2.01 -5.37
N PHE A 351 13.32 2.75 -5.34
CA PHE A 351 12.28 2.58 -4.33
C PHE A 351 11.61 1.21 -4.39
N ALA A 352 11.12 0.81 -5.58
CA ALA A 352 10.41 -0.45 -5.78
C ALA A 352 11.29 -1.66 -5.46
N PHE A 353 12.59 -1.60 -5.82
CA PHE A 353 13.56 -2.64 -5.55
C PHE A 353 13.94 -2.74 -4.07
N SER A 354 13.77 -1.69 -3.29
CA SER A 354 14.20 -1.61 -1.88
C SER A 354 13.04 -1.43 -0.91
N GLN A 355 12.69 -0.20 -0.59
CA GLN A 355 11.71 0.13 0.45
C GLN A 355 10.32 -0.44 0.17
N GLY A 356 9.88 -0.42 -1.09
CA GLY A 356 8.57 -0.94 -1.49
C GLY A 356 8.41 -2.43 -1.20
N ALA A 357 9.48 -3.21 -1.35
CA ALA A 357 9.47 -4.64 -1.08
C ALA A 357 9.76 -4.97 0.40
N VAL A 358 10.63 -4.19 1.05
CA VAL A 358 11.19 -4.53 2.36
C VAL A 358 10.27 -4.18 3.52
N ILE A 359 9.54 -3.04 3.46
CA ILE A 359 8.82 -2.49 4.63
C ILE A 359 7.93 -3.53 5.33
N TRP A 360 7.05 -4.20 4.60
CA TRP A 360 6.07 -5.11 5.21
C TRP A 360 6.70 -6.39 5.75
N VAL A 361 7.74 -6.87 5.08
CA VAL A 361 8.51 -8.03 5.51
C VAL A 361 9.27 -7.70 6.80
N TYR A 362 9.96 -6.56 6.83
CA TYR A 362 10.73 -6.12 7.99
C TYR A 362 9.85 -5.91 9.22
N LEU A 363 8.68 -5.28 9.06
CA LEU A 363 7.69 -5.11 10.12
C LEU A 363 7.21 -6.44 10.71
N ALA A 364 7.13 -7.50 9.88
CA ALA A 364 6.74 -8.83 10.34
C ALA A 364 7.87 -9.56 11.08
N GLU A 365 9.13 -9.24 10.79
CA GLU A 365 10.32 -9.94 11.29
C GLU A 365 10.87 -9.37 12.60
N VAL A 366 10.62 -8.08 12.91
CA VAL A 366 11.21 -7.41 14.09
C VAL A 366 10.46 -7.61 15.40
N PHE A 367 9.25 -8.18 15.37
CA PHE A 367 8.46 -8.39 16.59
C PHE A 367 8.31 -9.87 16.94
N PRO A 368 8.41 -10.23 18.25
CA PRO A 368 8.04 -11.55 18.74
C PRO A 368 6.55 -11.83 18.55
N ASN A 369 6.19 -13.11 18.52
CA ASN A 369 4.80 -13.56 18.27
C ASN A 369 3.78 -12.89 19.19
N ALA A 370 4.10 -12.74 20.49
CA ALA A 370 3.20 -12.18 21.51
C ALA A 370 2.68 -10.76 21.21
N VAL A 371 3.51 -9.91 20.56
CA VAL A 371 3.17 -8.50 20.27
C VAL A 371 3.24 -8.16 18.79
N ARG A 372 3.51 -9.13 17.89
CA ARG A 372 3.72 -8.90 16.45
C ARG A 372 2.57 -8.14 15.80
N SER A 373 1.35 -8.57 16.01
CA SER A 373 0.16 -7.92 15.43
C SER A 373 0.06 -6.45 15.85
N LYS A 374 0.28 -6.15 17.12
CA LYS A 374 0.25 -4.77 17.66
C LYS A 374 1.41 -3.94 17.11
N GLY A 375 2.61 -4.54 17.00
CA GLY A 375 3.80 -3.88 16.46
C GLY A 375 3.68 -3.55 14.96
N GLN A 376 3.18 -4.49 14.17
CA GLN A 376 2.88 -4.27 12.76
C GLN A 376 1.82 -3.19 12.56
N SER A 377 0.77 -3.17 13.41
CA SER A 377 -0.25 -2.13 13.37
C SER A 377 0.33 -0.75 13.66
N LEU A 378 1.25 -0.64 14.62
CA LEU A 378 1.93 0.62 14.94
C LEU A 378 2.81 1.10 13.77
N GLY A 379 3.60 0.22 13.16
CA GLY A 379 4.41 0.54 11.99
C GLY A 379 3.54 0.96 10.79
N SER A 380 2.45 0.25 10.55
CA SER A 380 1.48 0.60 9.51
C SER A 380 0.79 1.95 9.80
N PHE A 381 0.44 2.22 11.05
CA PHE A 381 -0.13 3.50 11.45
C PHE A 381 0.83 4.65 11.18
N SER A 382 2.12 4.51 11.56
CA SER A 382 3.13 5.54 11.29
C SER A 382 3.31 5.78 9.79
N HIS A 383 3.30 4.72 8.98
CA HIS A 383 3.35 4.80 7.52
C HIS A 383 2.16 5.60 6.94
N TRP A 384 0.93 5.27 7.33
CA TRP A 384 -0.26 5.94 6.80
C TRP A 384 -0.38 7.39 7.29
N LEU A 385 -0.02 7.65 8.54
CA LEU A 385 0.00 8.99 9.10
C LEU A 385 0.97 9.90 8.34
N MET A 386 2.20 9.43 8.15
CA MET A 386 3.21 10.17 7.39
C MET A 386 2.80 10.36 5.92
N ASN A 387 2.17 9.36 5.31
CA ASN A 387 1.61 9.48 3.95
C ASN A 387 0.57 10.61 3.89
N ALA A 388 -0.40 10.62 4.81
CA ALA A 388 -1.44 11.66 4.84
C ALA A 388 -0.84 13.06 5.03
N MET A 389 0.12 13.20 5.93
CA MET A 389 0.80 14.49 6.19
C MET A 389 1.60 14.95 4.98
N ILE A 390 2.50 14.12 4.46
CA ILE A 390 3.38 14.49 3.34
C ILE A 390 2.55 14.83 2.10
N SER A 391 1.56 14.02 1.76
CA SER A 391 0.70 14.27 0.59
C SER A 391 -0.18 15.50 0.75
N GLY A 392 -0.61 15.80 1.98
CA GLY A 392 -1.39 17.01 2.28
C GLY A 392 -0.57 18.29 2.20
N PHE A 393 0.69 18.26 2.66
CA PHE A 393 1.57 19.43 2.66
C PHE A 393 2.35 19.63 1.36
N PHE A 394 2.49 18.60 0.53
CA PHE A 394 3.28 18.65 -0.70
C PHE A 394 2.91 19.84 -1.62
N PRO A 395 1.62 20.12 -1.94
CA PRO A 395 1.30 21.25 -2.82
C PRO A 395 1.66 22.61 -2.23
N LEU A 396 1.59 22.76 -0.89
CA LEU A 396 1.97 24.01 -0.21
C LEU A 396 3.47 24.29 -0.37
N VAL A 397 4.30 23.25 -0.17
CA VAL A 397 5.75 23.39 -0.30
C VAL A 397 6.15 23.56 -1.77
N ALA A 398 5.53 22.79 -2.68
CA ALA A 398 5.78 22.87 -4.11
C ALA A 398 5.38 24.23 -4.72
N ALA A 399 4.37 24.90 -4.16
CA ALA A 399 3.95 26.24 -4.59
C ALA A 399 5.00 27.31 -4.30
N SER A 400 5.83 27.15 -3.26
CA SER A 400 6.91 28.08 -2.95
C SER A 400 8.15 27.84 -3.83
N SER A 401 8.47 26.59 -4.12
CA SER A 401 9.48 26.17 -5.10
C SER A 401 9.25 24.69 -5.44
N GLY A 402 9.15 24.39 -6.72
CA GLY A 402 9.02 23.00 -7.19
C GLY A 402 10.19 22.10 -6.79
N GLY A 403 11.35 22.66 -6.45
CA GLY A 403 12.53 21.88 -6.03
C GLY A 403 12.58 21.52 -4.54
N TYR A 404 12.00 22.34 -3.66
CA TYR A 404 12.13 22.17 -2.21
C TYR A 404 11.63 20.81 -1.68
N PRO A 405 10.49 20.26 -2.12
CA PRO A 405 10.08 18.94 -1.68
C PRO A 405 11.12 17.87 -1.97
N PHE A 406 11.76 17.93 -3.14
CA PHE A 406 12.75 16.93 -3.56
C PHE A 406 14.08 17.07 -2.81
N VAL A 407 14.49 18.31 -2.44
CA VAL A 407 15.61 18.52 -1.53
C VAL A 407 15.34 17.86 -0.19
N PHE A 408 14.15 18.10 0.37
CA PHE A 408 13.75 17.47 1.64
C PHE A 408 13.78 15.95 1.57
N PHE A 409 13.18 15.35 0.53
CA PHE A 409 13.18 13.90 0.36
C PHE A 409 14.59 13.33 0.16
N ALA A 410 15.46 14.01 -0.61
CA ALA A 410 16.85 13.59 -0.80
C ALA A 410 17.61 13.57 0.52
N VAL A 411 17.48 14.62 1.34
CA VAL A 411 18.09 14.69 2.68
C VAL A 411 17.57 13.58 3.57
N MET A 412 16.26 13.31 3.58
CA MET A 412 15.67 12.24 4.39
C MET A 412 16.14 10.85 3.96
N MET A 413 16.40 10.63 2.65
CA MET A 413 16.97 9.37 2.18
C MET A 413 18.45 9.22 2.57
N ALA A 414 19.22 10.30 2.57
CA ALA A 414 20.59 10.30 3.11
C ALA A 414 20.58 10.00 4.62
N VAL A 415 19.70 10.61 5.40
CA VAL A 415 19.51 10.31 6.84
C VAL A 415 19.14 8.84 7.02
N GLN A 416 18.19 8.32 6.23
CA GLN A 416 17.81 6.92 6.27
C GLN A 416 19.02 6.00 6.04
N PHE A 417 19.89 6.31 5.08
CA PHE A 417 21.08 5.51 4.83
C PHE A 417 21.90 5.34 6.12
N PHE A 418 22.19 6.40 6.83
CA PHE A 418 22.96 6.34 8.08
C PHE A 418 22.20 5.59 9.19
N VAL A 419 20.89 5.84 9.33
CA VAL A 419 20.09 5.12 10.34
C VAL A 419 20.06 3.63 10.04
N VAL A 420 19.88 3.21 8.79
CA VAL A 420 19.90 1.80 8.40
C VAL A 420 21.30 1.21 8.59
N TRP A 421 22.34 1.94 8.23
CA TRP A 421 23.74 1.48 8.37
C TRP A 421 24.09 1.17 9.82
N PHE A 422 23.82 2.10 10.73
CA PHE A 422 24.26 2.00 12.13
C PHE A 422 23.26 1.27 13.04
N VAL A 423 21.95 1.37 12.77
CA VAL A 423 20.93 0.97 13.73
C VAL A 423 20.16 -0.28 13.30
N TYR A 424 19.85 -0.44 11.99
CA TYR A 424 19.00 -1.55 11.58
C TYR A 424 19.76 -2.89 11.56
N PRO A 425 19.27 -3.94 12.24
CA PRO A 425 19.80 -5.27 12.11
C PRO A 425 19.38 -5.90 10.75
N GLU A 426 20.24 -6.76 10.20
CA GLU A 426 19.83 -7.65 9.11
C GLU A 426 18.94 -8.76 9.68
N THR A 427 17.80 -9.00 9.01
CA THR A 427 16.79 -9.97 9.43
C THR A 427 16.77 -11.23 8.55
N LYS A 428 17.53 -11.23 7.45
CA LYS A 428 17.58 -12.32 6.48
C LYS A 428 17.94 -13.66 7.16
N GLN A 429 17.11 -14.68 6.89
CA GLN A 429 17.34 -16.08 7.31
C GLN A 429 17.50 -16.27 8.84
N LEU A 430 17.08 -15.32 9.65
CA LEU A 430 17.05 -15.48 11.10
C LEU A 430 15.70 -16.06 11.55
N SER A 431 15.75 -17.00 12.48
CA SER A 431 14.54 -17.42 13.18
C SER A 431 14.05 -16.28 14.08
N LEU A 432 12.78 -16.34 14.48
CA LEU A 432 12.21 -15.30 15.34
C LEU A 432 12.90 -15.24 16.71
N GLU A 433 13.32 -16.39 17.21
CA GLU A 433 14.02 -16.55 18.48
C GLU A 433 15.43 -15.96 18.40
N GLU A 434 16.12 -16.15 17.28
CA GLU A 434 17.41 -15.52 17.01
C GLU A 434 17.28 -14.01 16.90
N MET A 435 16.22 -13.55 16.24
CA MET A 435 15.94 -12.11 16.13
C MET A 435 15.65 -11.50 17.51
N GLN A 436 14.86 -12.19 18.37
CA GLN A 436 14.60 -11.72 19.74
C GLN A 436 15.91 -11.57 20.55
N ARG A 437 16.80 -12.56 20.47
CA ARG A 437 18.12 -12.47 21.12
C ARG A 437 18.96 -11.29 20.59
N LYS A 438 18.96 -11.09 19.27
CA LYS A 438 19.68 -9.99 18.61
C LYS A 438 19.13 -8.61 18.99
N LEU A 439 17.83 -8.53 19.26
CA LEU A 439 17.15 -7.29 19.70
C LEU A 439 17.18 -7.09 21.23
N GLY A 440 17.75 -8.02 21.98
CA GLY A 440 17.81 -7.94 23.45
C GLY A 440 16.44 -8.09 24.12
N ILE A 441 15.52 -8.87 23.53
CA ILE A 441 14.15 -9.08 24.00
C ILE A 441 14.04 -10.43 24.75
N ALA A 442 14.98 -11.33 24.57
CA ALA A 442 15.01 -12.67 25.15
C ALA A 442 15.30 -12.63 26.66
#